data_955318b63eae274e87cf905644cbe3eb
#
_entry.id   955318b63eae274e87cf905644cbe3eb
#
_cell.length_a   1.000
_cell.length_b   1.000
_cell.length_c   1.000
_cell.angle_alpha   90.00
_cell.angle_beta   90.00
_cell.angle_gamma   90.00
#
_symmetry.space_group_name_H-M   'P 1'
#
loop_
_entity.id
_entity.type
_entity.pdbx_description
1 polymer ?
#
loop_
_entity_poly.entity_id
_entity_poly.type
_entity_poly.pdbx_seq_one_letter_code
_entity_poly.pdbx_strand_id
1 'polypeptide(L)'
;MGTPSDAAPILWQYGALARLKKGEKIDKLLFGGYSTISLGYAGLYECVKYMTGKSHTDAGAKPFALSVMQHMNDKCTEWKKAENMDYSLYGTPLESTTYKFAKCLQKRFGIVPGITDKNYITNSYHVHVSEPID
;
A
#
# COMPACT_ATOMS: atom_id res chain seq x y z
N MET A 1 6.87 4.22 -15.48
CA MET A 1 7.87 3.76 -16.47
C MET A 1 8.29 4.91 -17.36
N GLY A 2 9.32 4.75 -18.18
CA GLY A 2 9.86 5.85 -18.98
C GLY A 2 10.77 6.83 -18.23
N THR A 3 11.02 6.60 -16.94
CA THR A 3 11.90 7.45 -16.13
C THR A 3 13.35 7.29 -16.57
N PRO A 4 14.07 8.40 -16.86
CA PRO A 4 15.48 8.32 -17.20
C PRO A 4 16.34 8.07 -15.95
N SER A 5 17.51 7.45 -16.15
CA SER A 5 18.46 7.22 -15.05
C SER A 5 18.99 8.51 -14.42
N ASP A 6 18.88 9.64 -15.12
CA ASP A 6 19.25 10.97 -14.63
C ASP A 6 18.36 11.47 -13.49
N ALA A 7 17.16 10.91 -13.30
CA ALA A 7 16.26 11.29 -12.21
C ALA A 7 16.84 10.99 -10.81
N ALA A 8 17.69 9.97 -10.70
CA ALA A 8 18.41 9.62 -9.48
C ALA A 8 19.78 9.00 -9.84
N PRO A 9 20.77 9.80 -10.25
CA PRO A 9 22.03 9.27 -10.77
C PRO A 9 22.79 8.36 -9.79
N ILE A 10 22.80 8.71 -8.51
CA ILE A 10 23.47 7.91 -7.48
C ILE A 10 22.87 6.50 -7.41
N LEU A 11 21.56 6.38 -7.59
CA LEU A 11 20.86 5.09 -7.54
C LEU A 11 21.06 4.29 -8.84
N TRP A 12 20.87 4.94 -10.00
CA TRP A 12 20.77 4.25 -11.28
C TRP A 12 22.06 4.18 -12.08
N GLN A 13 22.90 5.20 -11.98
CA GLN A 13 24.15 5.28 -12.77
C GLN A 13 25.38 4.84 -11.98
N TYR A 14 25.45 5.18 -10.71
CA TYR A 14 26.64 4.94 -9.85
C TYR A 14 26.38 3.95 -8.73
N GLY A 15 25.23 3.32 -8.69
CA GLY A 15 24.90 2.29 -7.70
C GLY A 15 25.67 0.99 -7.90
N ALA A 16 25.68 0.16 -6.88
CA ALA A 16 26.43 -1.12 -6.91
C ALA A 16 25.85 -2.13 -7.90
N LEU A 17 24.54 -2.09 -8.16
CA LEU A 17 23.82 -3.13 -8.91
C LEU A 17 23.33 -2.68 -10.28
N ALA A 18 22.93 -1.42 -10.46
CA ALA A 18 22.19 -0.93 -11.65
C ALA A 18 23.12 -0.06 -12.45
N ARG A 19 24.04 0.16 -12.76
CA ARG A 19 24.97 1.01 -13.52
C ARG A 19 24.46 1.36 -14.92
N LEU A 20 23.35 2.05 -14.98
CA LEU A 20 22.80 2.54 -16.24
C LEU A 20 23.62 3.70 -16.82
N LYS A 21 23.57 3.85 -18.14
CA LYS A 21 24.17 5.00 -18.82
C LYS A 21 23.31 6.26 -18.60
N LYS A 22 23.94 7.42 -18.71
CA LYS A 22 23.23 8.70 -18.65
C LYS A 22 22.10 8.76 -19.68
N GLY A 23 20.92 9.14 -19.25
CA GLY A 23 19.72 9.21 -20.08
C GLY A 23 19.05 7.88 -20.40
N GLU A 24 19.66 6.75 -20.04
CA GLU A 24 19.04 5.45 -20.21
C GLU A 24 17.85 5.27 -19.25
N LYS A 25 16.75 4.71 -19.77
CA LYS A 25 15.55 4.49 -18.97
C LYS A 25 15.73 3.32 -18.02
N ILE A 26 15.10 3.44 -16.83
CA ILE A 26 15.13 2.38 -15.81
C ILE A 26 14.24 1.18 -16.13
N ASP A 27 13.44 1.27 -17.18
CA ASP A 27 12.40 0.28 -17.52
C ASP A 27 12.95 -1.14 -17.63
N LYS A 28 14.16 -1.32 -18.14
CA LYS A 28 14.80 -2.63 -18.25
C LYS A 28 15.05 -3.31 -16.90
N LEU A 29 15.12 -2.53 -15.81
CA LEU A 29 15.26 -3.05 -14.46
C LEU A 29 13.94 -3.49 -13.84
N LEU A 30 12.81 -3.20 -14.49
CA LEU A 30 11.47 -3.52 -13.99
C LEU A 30 10.90 -4.78 -14.63
N PHE A 31 11.27 -5.08 -15.88
CA PHE A 31 10.71 -6.22 -16.62
C PHE A 31 11.43 -7.54 -16.30
N GLY A 32 10.75 -8.66 -16.58
CA GLY A 32 11.31 -10.00 -16.44
C GLY A 32 11.54 -10.45 -15.00
N GLY A 33 10.93 -9.79 -14.02
CA GLY A 33 11.09 -10.13 -12.59
C GLY A 33 12.41 -9.68 -11.98
N TYR A 34 13.17 -8.80 -12.63
CA TYR A 34 14.41 -8.26 -12.10
C TYR A 34 14.22 -7.40 -10.85
N SER A 35 13.14 -6.59 -10.84
CA SER A 35 12.73 -5.79 -9.70
C SER A 35 11.26 -6.04 -9.37
N THR A 36 10.89 -5.85 -8.11
CA THR A 36 9.51 -5.98 -7.64
C THR A 36 8.89 -4.61 -7.42
N ILE A 37 7.69 -4.39 -7.96
CA ILE A 37 6.85 -3.24 -7.61
C ILE A 37 5.98 -3.64 -6.44
N SER A 38 6.05 -2.88 -5.36
CA SER A 38 5.28 -3.16 -4.15
C SER A 38 4.01 -2.33 -4.11
N LEU A 39 2.86 -3.00 -4.01
CA LEU A 39 1.56 -2.39 -3.75
C LEU A 39 1.38 -2.31 -2.23
N GLY A 40 1.52 -1.10 -1.68
CA GLY A 40 1.28 -0.86 -0.27
C GLY A 40 -0.18 -0.55 0.02
N TYR A 41 -0.71 -1.05 1.13
CA TYR A 41 -2.05 -0.72 1.59
C TYR A 41 -2.03 -0.08 2.98
N ALA A 42 -3.03 0.75 3.26
CA ALA A 42 -3.27 1.36 4.55
C ALA A 42 -4.78 1.46 4.79
N GLY A 43 -5.20 1.52 6.04
CA GLY A 43 -6.62 1.69 6.38
C GLY A 43 -7.45 0.41 6.31
N LEU A 44 -6.85 -0.77 6.39
CA LEU A 44 -7.60 -2.04 6.37
C LEU A 44 -8.57 -2.12 7.55
N TYR A 45 -8.15 -1.73 8.75
CA TYR A 45 -9.01 -1.71 9.93
C TYR A 45 -10.27 -0.85 9.71
N GLU A 46 -10.06 0.38 9.24
CA GLU A 46 -11.15 1.33 8.99
C GLU A 46 -12.08 0.85 7.86
N CYS A 47 -11.51 0.28 6.80
CA CYS A 47 -12.28 -0.30 5.71
C CYS A 47 -13.19 -1.43 6.19
N VAL A 48 -12.65 -2.39 6.92
CA VAL A 48 -13.42 -3.53 7.43
C VAL A 48 -14.47 -3.06 8.44
N LYS A 49 -14.12 -2.13 9.33
CA LYS A 49 -15.05 -1.58 10.32
C LYS A 49 -16.20 -0.81 9.67
N TYR A 50 -15.92 -0.02 8.64
CA TYR A 50 -16.94 0.68 7.89
C TYR A 50 -17.91 -0.26 7.16
N MET A 51 -17.36 -1.31 6.53
CA MET A 51 -18.13 -2.26 5.72
C MET A 51 -18.90 -3.28 6.54
N THR A 52 -18.38 -3.71 7.69
CA THR A 52 -18.95 -4.79 8.52
C THR A 52 -19.44 -4.32 9.88
N GLY A 53 -19.06 -3.13 10.34
CA GLY A 53 -19.30 -2.64 11.70
C GLY A 53 -18.40 -3.24 12.76
N LYS A 54 -17.44 -4.11 12.39
CA LYS A 54 -16.57 -4.85 13.32
C LYS A 54 -15.09 -4.70 12.93
N SER A 55 -14.19 -4.88 13.90
CA SER A 55 -12.75 -4.95 13.65
C SER A 55 -12.40 -6.13 12.76
N HIS A 56 -11.34 -6.00 11.97
CA HIS A 56 -10.81 -7.13 11.15
C HIS A 56 -10.27 -8.28 12.00
N THR A 57 -10.01 -8.05 13.29
CA THR A 57 -9.61 -9.10 14.26
C THR A 57 -10.80 -9.86 14.83
N ASP A 58 -12.02 -9.34 14.67
CA ASP A 58 -13.24 -10.03 15.08
C ASP A 58 -13.49 -11.26 14.20
N ALA A 59 -13.88 -12.37 14.83
CA ALA A 59 -14.10 -13.63 14.12
C ALA A 59 -15.19 -13.52 13.03
N GLY A 60 -16.19 -12.66 13.22
CA GLY A 60 -17.25 -12.43 12.22
C GLY A 60 -16.81 -11.60 11.03
N ALA A 61 -15.83 -10.71 11.19
CA ALA A 61 -15.32 -9.84 10.14
C ALA A 61 -14.03 -10.38 9.47
N LYS A 62 -13.34 -11.32 10.10
CA LYS A 62 -12.09 -11.90 9.60
C LYS A 62 -12.20 -12.47 8.17
N PRO A 63 -13.24 -13.25 7.81
CA PRO A 63 -13.38 -13.72 6.43
C PRO A 63 -13.45 -12.61 5.40
N PHE A 64 -14.14 -11.50 5.71
CA PHE A 64 -14.20 -10.34 4.84
C PHE A 64 -12.83 -9.66 4.68
N ALA A 65 -12.10 -9.46 5.77
CA ALA A 65 -10.75 -8.88 5.73
C ALA A 65 -9.80 -9.73 4.89
N LEU A 66 -9.84 -11.05 5.05
CA LEU A 66 -9.04 -11.97 4.25
C LEU A 66 -9.44 -11.95 2.77
N SER A 67 -10.73 -11.80 2.45
CA SER A 67 -11.18 -11.68 1.06
C SER A 67 -10.69 -10.39 0.39
N VAL A 68 -10.64 -9.28 1.11
CA VAL A 68 -10.06 -8.01 0.61
C VAL A 68 -8.58 -8.18 0.32
N MET A 69 -7.81 -8.77 1.22
CA MET A 69 -6.38 -9.03 1.01
C MET A 69 -6.14 -10.00 -0.14
N GLN A 70 -6.95 -11.05 -0.25
CA GLN A 70 -6.85 -12.01 -1.35
C GLN A 70 -7.13 -11.33 -2.69
N HIS A 71 -8.13 -10.45 -2.75
CA HIS A 71 -8.44 -9.69 -3.97
C HIS A 71 -7.26 -8.81 -4.40
N MET A 72 -6.62 -8.10 -3.47
CA MET A 72 -5.43 -7.30 -3.77
C MET A 72 -4.27 -8.16 -4.26
N ASN A 73 -4.06 -9.32 -3.65
CA ASN A 73 -3.01 -10.25 -4.06
C ASN A 73 -3.29 -10.84 -5.45
N ASP A 74 -4.54 -11.16 -5.76
CA ASP A 74 -4.95 -11.63 -7.08
C ASP A 74 -4.72 -10.59 -8.16
N LYS A 75 -4.95 -9.31 -7.85
CA LYS A 75 -4.64 -8.19 -8.74
C LYS A 75 -3.14 -8.06 -9.00
N CYS A 76 -2.30 -8.22 -7.99
CA CYS A 76 -0.85 -8.25 -8.17
C CYS A 76 -0.43 -9.36 -9.13
N THR A 77 -1.01 -10.55 -8.99
CA THR A 77 -0.75 -11.70 -9.89
C THR A 77 -1.20 -11.42 -11.32
N GLU A 78 -2.38 -10.81 -11.48
CA GLU A 78 -2.90 -10.42 -12.79
C GLU A 78 -1.99 -9.41 -13.49
N TRP A 79 -1.55 -8.37 -12.79
CA TRP A 79 -0.65 -7.36 -13.34
C TRP A 79 0.72 -7.92 -13.68
N LYS A 80 1.24 -8.84 -12.88
CA LYS A 80 2.49 -9.53 -13.17
C LYS A 80 2.44 -10.25 -14.52
N LYS A 81 1.36 -10.95 -14.79
CA LYS A 81 1.15 -11.64 -16.09
C LYS A 81 0.96 -10.69 -17.25
N ALA A 82 0.18 -9.61 -17.03
CA ALA A 82 -0.15 -8.64 -18.09
C ALA A 82 1.04 -7.77 -18.49
N GLU A 83 1.90 -7.38 -17.54
CA GLU A 83 2.94 -6.36 -17.74
C GLU A 83 4.36 -6.91 -17.69
N ASN A 84 4.55 -8.21 -17.48
CA ASN A 84 5.86 -8.85 -17.35
C ASN A 84 6.77 -8.16 -16.30
N MET A 85 6.16 -7.71 -15.20
CA MET A 85 6.85 -7.13 -14.04
C MET A 85 6.44 -7.86 -12.79
N ASP A 86 7.32 -7.92 -11.79
CA ASP A 86 6.96 -8.51 -10.52
C ASP A 86 6.20 -7.51 -9.65
N TYR A 87 5.10 -7.98 -9.03
CA TYR A 87 4.29 -7.21 -8.09
C TYR A 87 4.15 -7.96 -6.78
N SER A 88 4.23 -7.26 -5.67
CA SER A 88 3.99 -7.80 -4.35
C SER A 88 3.07 -6.89 -3.54
N LEU A 89 2.36 -7.49 -2.58
CA LEU A 89 1.51 -6.78 -1.64
C LEU A 89 2.22 -6.66 -0.30
N TYR A 90 2.17 -5.48 0.34
CA TYR A 90 2.72 -5.31 1.68
C TYR A 90 1.95 -4.28 2.51
N GLY A 91 1.96 -4.44 3.83
CA GLY A 91 1.42 -3.47 4.76
C GLY A 91 2.37 -2.27 4.87
N THR A 92 1.91 -1.09 4.47
CA THR A 92 2.75 0.10 4.34
C THR A 92 2.93 0.82 5.67
N PRO A 93 4.17 1.09 6.13
CA PRO A 93 4.44 1.90 7.32
C PRO A 93 4.37 3.40 6.99
N LEU A 94 3.17 3.96 6.87
CA LEU A 94 2.92 5.35 6.47
C LEU A 94 2.56 6.23 7.68
N GLU A 95 3.47 6.47 8.60
CA GLU A 95 3.17 7.17 9.84
C GLU A 95 2.66 8.62 9.63
N SER A 96 3.41 9.46 8.93
CA SER A 96 3.02 10.85 8.69
C SER A 96 1.86 11.00 7.70
N THR A 97 1.76 10.12 6.73
CA THR A 97 0.72 10.15 5.70
C THR A 97 -0.64 9.78 6.27
N THR A 98 -0.70 8.93 7.30
CA THR A 98 -1.96 8.52 7.93
C THR A 98 -2.71 9.71 8.55
N TYR A 99 -2.00 10.68 9.11
CA TYR A 99 -2.61 11.92 9.61
C TYR A 99 -3.26 12.74 8.48
N LYS A 100 -2.56 12.90 7.36
CA LYS A 100 -3.10 13.60 6.19
C LYS A 100 -4.33 12.91 5.63
N PHE A 101 -4.32 11.60 5.52
CA PHE A 101 -5.48 10.81 5.10
C PHE A 101 -6.67 11.01 6.03
N ALA A 102 -6.45 10.93 7.34
CA ALA A 102 -7.51 11.15 8.32
C ALA A 102 -8.14 12.54 8.15
N LYS A 103 -7.34 13.59 8.01
CA LYS A 103 -7.82 14.96 7.81
C LYS A 103 -8.57 15.12 6.49
N CYS A 104 -8.09 14.53 5.41
CA CYS A 104 -8.77 14.56 4.12
C CYS A 104 -10.11 13.84 4.15
N LEU A 105 -10.19 12.69 4.83
CA LEU A 105 -11.45 11.96 5.00
C LEU A 105 -12.47 12.76 5.82
N GLN A 106 -12.02 13.39 6.91
CA GLN A 106 -12.89 14.27 7.72
C GLN A 106 -13.44 15.43 6.89
N LYS A 107 -12.59 16.06 6.08
CA LYS A 107 -12.98 17.18 5.22
C LYS A 107 -13.98 16.75 4.15
N ARG A 108 -13.80 15.57 3.57
CA ARG A 108 -14.59 15.09 2.42
C ARG A 108 -15.89 14.41 2.84
N PHE A 109 -15.88 13.65 3.91
CA PHE A 109 -16.99 12.79 4.33
C PHE A 109 -17.56 13.14 5.71
N GLY A 110 -16.97 14.11 6.42
CA GLY A 110 -17.35 14.44 7.79
C GLY A 110 -16.84 13.45 8.82
N ILE A 111 -17.36 13.55 10.04
CA ILE A 111 -16.97 12.67 11.14
C ILE A 111 -17.82 11.41 11.10
N VAL A 112 -17.19 10.27 10.85
CA VAL A 112 -17.82 8.95 10.93
C VAL A 112 -17.29 8.25 12.18
N PRO A 113 -18.14 7.88 13.17
CA PRO A 113 -17.71 7.27 14.41
C PRO A 113 -16.85 6.00 14.20
N GLY A 114 -15.71 5.95 14.87
CA GLY A 114 -14.77 4.84 14.77
C GLY A 114 -13.95 4.77 13.48
N ILE A 115 -14.20 5.66 12.51
CA ILE A 115 -13.51 5.69 11.22
C ILE A 115 -12.77 7.01 11.03
N THR A 116 -13.47 8.15 11.00
CA THR A 116 -12.90 9.48 10.75
C THR A 116 -12.89 10.39 11.97
N ASP A 117 -13.30 9.91 13.13
CA ASP A 117 -13.32 10.62 14.40
C ASP A 117 -11.96 10.67 15.12
N LYS A 118 -10.90 10.29 14.43
CA LYS A 118 -9.53 10.21 14.94
C LYS A 118 -8.54 10.84 13.97
N ASN A 119 -7.31 11.10 14.45
CA ASN A 119 -6.28 11.81 13.69
C ASN A 119 -5.34 10.89 12.91
N TYR A 120 -5.69 9.63 12.73
CA TYR A 120 -4.87 8.66 12.00
C TYR A 120 -5.73 7.65 11.25
N ILE A 121 -5.13 7.00 10.27
CA ILE A 121 -5.62 5.79 9.62
C ILE A 121 -4.61 4.68 9.91
N THR A 122 -5.08 3.49 10.20
CA THR A 122 -4.23 2.32 10.46
C THR A 122 -3.32 2.03 9.26
N ASN A 123 -2.03 1.91 9.49
CA ASN A 123 -1.02 1.87 8.42
C ASN A 123 -0.68 0.47 7.91
N SER A 124 -1.18 -0.59 8.52
CA SER A 124 -0.98 -1.97 8.05
C SER A 124 -2.18 -2.83 8.44
N TYR A 125 -2.00 -4.13 8.53
CA TYR A 125 -3.05 -5.02 9.02
C TYR A 125 -3.16 -5.06 10.56
N HIS A 126 -2.23 -4.42 11.27
CA HIS A 126 -2.28 -4.33 12.73
C HIS A 126 -3.32 -3.31 13.19
N VAL A 127 -3.95 -3.58 14.32
CA VAL A 127 -4.80 -2.60 15.01
C VAL A 127 -3.90 -1.59 15.70
N HIS A 128 -4.22 -0.30 15.57
CA HIS A 128 -3.47 0.75 16.25
C HIS A 128 -3.61 0.61 17.77
N VAL A 129 -2.53 0.92 18.51
CA VAL A 129 -2.49 0.76 19.97
C VAL A 129 -3.53 1.59 20.72
N SER A 130 -4.05 2.65 20.10
CA SER A 130 -5.11 3.50 20.68
C SER A 130 -6.51 2.95 20.44
N GLU A 131 -6.68 1.90 19.66
CA GLU A 131 -7.98 1.30 19.42
C GLU A 131 -8.36 0.34 20.54
N PRO A 132 -9.63 0.32 20.98
CA PRO A 132 -10.08 -0.69 21.93
C PRO A 132 -9.92 -2.08 21.36
N ILE A 133 -9.40 -2.97 22.15
CA ILE A 133 -9.32 -4.40 21.81
C ILE A 133 -10.52 -5.07 22.45
N ASP A 134 -11.39 -5.62 21.64
CA ASP A 134 -12.50 -6.44 22.09
C ASP A 134 -12.05 -7.88 22.35
#